data_426d80bc9c5ab649f98693b4b01bb3ca
#
_entry.id   426d80bc9c5ab649f98693b4b01bb3ca
#
_cell.length_a   1.000
_cell.length_b   1.000
_cell.length_c   1.000
_cell.angle_alpha   90.00
_cell.angle_beta   90.00
_cell.angle_gamma   90.00
#
_symmetry.space_group_name_H-M   'P 1'
#
loop_
_entity.id
_entity.type
_entity.pdbx_description
1 polymer ?
#
loop_
_entity_poly.entity_id
_entity_poly.type
_entity_poly.pdbx_seq_one_letter_code
_entity_poly.pdbx_strand_id
1 'polypeptide(L)'
;MTAWLKYRENIPVNHKRVYRLMRENGLTVKQKRYQAKRVSNRPKPRPDRPGQWWGIDMTKFLVEGVGWVYLVVVLDWYTRKLVGYHLDLRSKTEDWLQALDQAVNLQFTDGVREHNLHLMSDNGCQPTSVAFMKACRTLQIKQVFTSYNNPKGNANTERVIRTLKEECIWIAEWHSLDQVQQDIAKCIEEYNTLYPHSMLNYLSPVEFENQYNLNSTQKAA
;
A
#
# COMPACT_ATOMS: atom_id res chain seq x y z
N MET A 1 0.66 -1.51 18.59
CA MET A 1 1.10 -2.24 19.80
C MET A 1 0.03 -3.18 20.36
N THR A 2 -1.16 -2.76 20.84
CA THR A 2 -2.15 -3.70 21.43
C THR A 2 -2.58 -4.83 20.49
N ALA A 3 -2.84 -4.49 19.21
CA ALA A 3 -3.18 -5.50 18.21
C ALA A 3 -2.03 -6.48 17.95
N TRP A 4 -0.80 -5.99 17.87
CA TRP A 4 0.37 -6.85 17.75
C TRP A 4 0.48 -7.83 18.89
N LEU A 5 0.46 -7.34 20.14
CA LEU A 5 0.53 -8.19 21.34
C LEU A 5 -0.58 -9.26 21.34
N LYS A 6 -1.80 -8.87 20.97
CA LYS A 6 -2.95 -9.78 21.00
C LYS A 6 -2.93 -10.81 19.87
N TYR A 7 -2.62 -10.41 18.64
CA TYR A 7 -2.83 -11.24 17.45
C TYR A 7 -1.54 -11.87 16.91
N ARG A 8 -0.35 -11.38 17.32
CA ARG A 8 0.94 -11.94 16.91
C ARG A 8 1.67 -12.65 18.06
N GLU A 9 1.64 -12.03 19.23
CA GLU A 9 2.32 -12.57 20.41
C GLU A 9 1.39 -13.39 21.33
N ASN A 10 0.10 -13.50 20.98
CA ASN A 10 -0.92 -14.17 21.80
C ASN A 10 -0.99 -13.70 23.27
N ILE A 11 -0.65 -12.44 23.53
CA ILE A 11 -0.70 -11.83 24.86
C ILE A 11 -2.06 -11.13 25.05
N PRO A 12 -2.98 -11.67 25.85
CA PRO A 12 -4.27 -11.06 26.12
C PRO A 12 -4.11 -9.83 27.00
N VAL A 13 -4.09 -8.65 26.41
CA VAL A 13 -3.87 -7.40 27.12
C VAL A 13 -4.94 -6.35 26.77
N ASN A 14 -5.37 -5.60 27.79
CA ASN A 14 -6.32 -4.51 27.57
C ASN A 14 -5.60 -3.29 26.98
N HIS A 15 -6.21 -2.68 25.95
CA HIS A 15 -5.66 -1.50 25.28
C HIS A 15 -5.39 -0.32 26.23
N LYS A 16 -6.20 -0.14 27.30
CA LYS A 16 -5.99 0.92 28.29
C LYS A 16 -4.69 0.72 29.07
N ARG A 17 -4.34 -0.54 29.39
CA ARG A 17 -3.07 -0.87 30.05
C ARG A 17 -1.89 -0.60 29.14
N VAL A 18 -1.96 -1.03 27.88
CA VAL A 18 -0.91 -0.77 26.87
C VAL A 18 -0.71 0.73 26.69
N TYR A 19 -1.80 1.47 26.48
CA TYR A 19 -1.74 2.93 26.31
C TYR A 19 -1.11 3.63 27.53
N ARG A 20 -1.47 3.24 28.74
CA ARG A 20 -0.88 3.80 29.97
C ARG A 20 0.63 3.57 30.00
N LEU A 21 1.07 2.33 29.79
CA LEU A 21 2.49 1.98 29.78
C LEU A 21 3.26 2.73 28.70
N MET A 22 2.70 2.81 27.48
CA MET A 22 3.32 3.57 26.40
C MET A 22 3.43 5.07 26.75
N ARG A 23 2.42 5.63 27.41
CA ARG A 23 2.45 7.04 27.82
C ARG A 23 3.49 7.29 28.92
N GLU A 24 3.57 6.43 29.92
CA GLU A 24 4.54 6.50 31.02
C GLU A 24 5.99 6.41 30.50
N ASN A 25 6.22 5.66 29.43
CA ASN A 25 7.52 5.51 28.80
C ASN A 25 7.77 6.47 27.61
N GLY A 26 6.94 7.48 27.40
CA GLY A 26 7.13 8.47 26.34
C GLY A 26 6.91 7.94 24.92
N LEU A 27 6.36 6.73 24.74
CA LEU A 27 6.17 6.05 23.44
C LEU A 27 4.87 6.46 22.72
N THR A 28 4.18 7.50 23.19
CA THR A 28 2.95 7.99 22.55
C THR A 28 3.22 9.23 21.73
N VAL A 29 2.76 9.24 20.47
CA VAL A 29 2.83 10.40 19.60
C VAL A 29 1.65 11.34 19.91
N LYS A 30 1.92 12.64 20.12
CA LYS A 30 0.86 13.65 20.24
C LYS A 30 0.11 13.77 18.92
N GLN A 31 -1.16 13.39 18.91
CA GLN A 31 -2.00 13.60 17.74
C GLN A 31 -2.25 15.10 17.52
N LYS A 32 -1.74 15.65 16.42
CA LYS A 32 -2.16 16.98 15.96
C LYS A 32 -3.59 16.87 15.44
N ARG A 33 -4.54 17.45 16.13
CA ARG A 33 -5.94 17.56 15.66
C ARG A 33 -5.99 18.64 14.60
N TYR A 34 -5.99 18.26 13.32
CA TYR A 34 -6.35 19.15 12.23
C TYR A 34 -7.87 19.07 12.02
N GLN A 35 -8.53 20.22 12.11
CA GLN A 35 -9.93 20.32 11.66
C GLN A 35 -9.92 20.43 10.12
N ALA A 36 -10.21 19.34 9.44
CA ALA A 36 -10.38 19.36 8.00
C ALA A 36 -11.70 20.01 7.63
N LYS A 37 -11.67 21.01 6.73
CA LYS A 37 -12.88 21.53 6.10
C LYS A 37 -13.60 20.39 5.36
N ARG A 38 -14.92 20.27 5.54
CA ARG A 38 -15.76 19.32 4.79
C ARG A 38 -15.61 19.60 3.29
N VAL A 39 -15.06 18.64 2.56
CA VAL A 39 -15.02 18.63 1.10
C VAL A 39 -16.13 17.70 0.60
N SER A 40 -16.74 18.05 -0.55
CA SER A 40 -17.80 17.29 -1.20
C SER A 40 -17.58 15.77 -1.17
N ASN A 41 -18.56 15.02 -0.67
CA ASN A 41 -18.52 13.56 -0.57
C ASN A 41 -18.88 12.93 -1.92
N ARG A 42 -17.92 12.79 -2.82
CA ARG A 42 -18.07 11.78 -3.89
C ARG A 42 -17.86 10.39 -3.28
N PRO A 43 -18.74 9.42 -3.57
CA PRO A 43 -18.55 8.07 -3.05
C PRO A 43 -17.21 7.51 -3.55
N LYS A 44 -16.43 6.97 -2.62
CA LYS A 44 -15.19 6.28 -2.97
C LYS A 44 -15.52 4.90 -3.52
N PRO A 45 -14.77 4.39 -4.51
CA PRO A 45 -14.86 3.00 -4.88
C PRO A 45 -14.68 2.09 -3.66
N ARG A 46 -15.56 1.11 -3.52
CA ARG A 46 -15.47 0.08 -2.48
C ARG A 46 -15.37 -1.26 -3.17
N PRO A 47 -14.16 -1.77 -3.35
CA PRO A 47 -13.98 -3.11 -3.91
C PRO A 47 -14.61 -4.16 -2.99
N ASP A 48 -15.15 -5.22 -3.58
CA ASP A 48 -15.74 -6.37 -2.90
C ASP A 48 -14.94 -7.65 -3.07
N ARG A 49 -13.86 -7.58 -3.87
CA ARG A 49 -12.95 -8.71 -4.13
C ARG A 49 -11.52 -8.24 -4.41
N PRO A 50 -10.52 -9.13 -4.24
CA PRO A 50 -9.15 -8.90 -4.68
C PRO A 50 -9.08 -8.63 -6.19
N GLY A 51 -8.10 -7.86 -6.63
CA GLY A 51 -7.85 -7.59 -8.06
C GLY A 51 -8.91 -6.73 -8.75
N GLN A 52 -9.80 -6.07 -8.00
CA GLN A 52 -10.83 -5.20 -8.59
C GLN A 52 -10.39 -3.74 -8.67
N TRP A 53 -9.75 -3.24 -7.63
CA TRP A 53 -9.25 -1.87 -7.53
C TRP A 53 -7.84 -1.87 -6.97
N TRP A 54 -6.93 -1.35 -7.76
CA TRP A 54 -5.56 -1.06 -7.31
C TRP A 54 -5.34 0.45 -7.25
N GLY A 55 -4.48 0.87 -6.33
CA GLY A 55 -3.93 2.21 -6.30
C GLY A 55 -2.44 2.15 -6.56
N ILE A 56 -1.94 3.00 -7.43
CA ILE A 56 -0.52 3.20 -7.67
C ILE A 56 -0.13 4.61 -7.21
N ASP A 57 1.00 4.72 -6.54
CA ASP A 57 1.51 5.99 -6.05
C ASP A 57 3.00 5.90 -5.79
N MET A 58 3.67 7.03 -5.62
CA MET A 58 5.10 7.12 -5.42
C MET A 58 5.46 7.94 -4.19
N THR A 59 6.49 7.52 -3.51
CA THR A 59 7.14 8.33 -2.48
C THR A 59 8.62 8.46 -2.74
N LYS A 60 9.23 9.50 -2.17
CA LYS A 60 10.69 9.68 -2.18
C LYS A 60 11.22 9.94 -0.79
N PHE A 61 12.44 9.57 -0.58
CA PHE A 61 13.20 9.81 0.65
C PHE A 61 14.68 9.96 0.34
N LEU A 62 15.37 10.67 1.22
CA LEU A 62 16.79 10.94 1.07
C LEU A 62 17.60 9.86 1.82
N VAL A 63 18.61 9.31 1.17
CA VAL A 63 19.56 8.36 1.76
C VAL A 63 20.95 9.01 1.74
N GLU A 64 21.61 9.04 2.90
CA GLU A 64 22.93 9.64 3.03
C GLU A 64 23.95 8.91 2.14
N GLY A 65 24.75 9.67 1.40
CA GLY A 65 25.72 9.13 0.46
C GLY A 65 25.16 8.57 -0.86
N VAL A 66 23.83 8.39 -0.98
CA VAL A 66 23.17 7.86 -2.19
C VAL A 66 22.38 8.95 -2.91
N GLY A 67 21.66 9.80 -2.15
CA GLY A 67 20.79 10.83 -2.68
C GLY A 67 19.30 10.47 -2.59
N TRP A 68 18.50 11.05 -3.47
CA TRP A 68 17.06 10.78 -3.50
C TRP A 68 16.77 9.41 -4.08
N VAL A 69 16.02 8.63 -3.32
CA VAL A 69 15.48 7.32 -3.71
C VAL A 69 13.98 7.43 -3.88
N TYR A 70 13.45 6.80 -4.92
CA TYR A 70 12.04 6.82 -5.28
C TYR A 70 11.48 5.41 -5.16
N LEU A 71 10.36 5.27 -4.46
CA LEU A 71 9.64 4.03 -4.28
C LEU A 71 8.23 4.18 -4.88
N VAL A 72 7.95 3.45 -5.94
CA VAL A 72 6.61 3.30 -6.50
C VAL A 72 5.98 2.06 -5.89
N VAL A 73 4.72 2.15 -5.48
CA VAL A 73 3.98 1.02 -4.89
C VAL A 73 2.64 0.81 -5.57
N VAL A 74 2.22 -0.44 -5.68
CA VAL A 74 0.89 -0.84 -6.15
C VAL A 74 0.18 -1.55 -5.00
N LEU A 75 -0.98 -1.04 -4.61
CA LEU A 75 -1.78 -1.52 -3.49
C LEU A 75 -3.11 -2.08 -3.98
N ASP A 76 -3.45 -3.29 -3.61
CA ASP A 76 -4.82 -3.79 -3.72
C ASP A 76 -5.69 -3.16 -2.62
N TRP A 77 -6.77 -2.50 -3.02
CA TRP A 77 -7.62 -1.78 -2.07
C TRP A 77 -8.55 -2.66 -1.26
N TYR A 78 -8.82 -3.89 -1.70
CA TYR A 78 -9.63 -4.82 -0.96
C TYR A 78 -8.82 -5.52 0.15
N THR A 79 -7.72 -6.14 -0.24
CA THR A 79 -6.86 -6.90 0.68
C THR A 79 -5.88 -6.05 1.46
N ARG A 80 -5.64 -4.80 1.05
CA ARG A 80 -4.57 -3.93 1.57
C ARG A 80 -3.16 -4.46 1.30
N LYS A 81 -3.01 -5.45 0.45
CA LYS A 81 -1.74 -6.07 0.07
C LYS A 81 -0.97 -5.15 -0.89
N LEU A 82 0.30 -4.94 -0.62
CA LEU A 82 1.23 -4.39 -1.60
C LEU A 82 1.53 -5.47 -2.62
N VAL A 83 0.95 -5.33 -3.80
CA VAL A 83 0.99 -6.33 -4.88
C VAL A 83 2.15 -6.12 -5.84
N GLY A 84 2.74 -4.94 -5.84
CA GLY A 84 3.92 -4.63 -6.63
C GLY A 84 4.62 -3.38 -6.12
N TYR A 85 5.91 -3.27 -6.39
CA TYR A 85 6.70 -2.07 -6.10
C TYR A 85 7.93 -2.01 -7.02
N HIS A 86 8.48 -0.81 -7.15
CA HIS A 86 9.76 -0.60 -7.79
C HIS A 86 10.52 0.52 -7.07
N LEU A 87 11.83 0.35 -6.92
CA LEU A 87 12.68 1.28 -6.22
C LEU A 87 13.89 1.63 -7.09
N ASP A 88 14.11 2.93 -7.33
CA ASP A 88 15.24 3.43 -8.10
C ASP A 88 15.65 4.85 -7.63
N LEU A 89 16.78 5.32 -8.14
CA LEU A 89 17.30 6.69 -7.97
C LEU A 89 16.54 7.73 -8.83
N ARG A 90 15.62 7.30 -9.65
CA ARG A 90 14.81 8.12 -10.55
C ARG A 90 13.35 7.71 -10.46
N SER A 91 12.46 8.59 -10.93
CA SER A 91 11.04 8.28 -11.07
C SER A 91 10.60 8.62 -12.48
N LYS A 92 10.83 7.70 -13.39
CA LYS A 92 10.39 7.78 -14.78
C LYS A 92 9.15 6.90 -15.00
N THR A 93 8.58 7.00 -16.18
CA THR A 93 7.43 6.16 -16.59
C THR A 93 7.77 4.67 -16.53
N GLU A 94 9.01 4.31 -16.90
CA GLU A 94 9.50 2.93 -16.89
C GLU A 94 9.46 2.32 -15.48
N ASP A 95 9.81 3.10 -14.45
CA ASP A 95 9.81 2.65 -13.05
C ASP A 95 8.39 2.34 -12.56
N TRP A 96 7.42 3.16 -12.97
CA TRP A 96 6.01 2.93 -12.71
C TRP A 96 5.47 1.71 -13.46
N LEU A 97 5.93 1.49 -14.69
CA LEU A 97 5.59 0.30 -15.48
C LEU A 97 6.17 -0.96 -14.86
N GLN A 98 7.39 -0.92 -14.31
CA GLN A 98 7.99 -2.06 -13.62
C GLN A 98 7.21 -2.45 -12.36
N ALA A 99 6.79 -1.47 -11.55
CA ALA A 99 5.93 -1.74 -10.39
C ALA A 99 4.58 -2.36 -10.80
N LEU A 100 3.97 -1.86 -11.87
CA LEU A 100 2.71 -2.40 -12.40
C LEU A 100 2.89 -3.79 -12.99
N ASP A 101 3.96 -4.02 -13.75
CA ASP A 101 4.28 -5.31 -14.36
C ASP A 101 4.50 -6.39 -13.29
N GLN A 102 5.28 -6.08 -12.26
CA GLN A 102 5.45 -6.96 -11.11
C GLN A 102 4.09 -7.31 -10.47
N ALA A 103 3.24 -6.32 -10.23
CA ALA A 103 1.93 -6.52 -9.63
C ALA A 103 1.04 -7.44 -10.50
N VAL A 104 1.00 -7.19 -11.81
CA VAL A 104 0.20 -7.99 -12.74
C VAL A 104 0.69 -9.43 -12.79
N ASN A 105 2.00 -9.66 -12.92
CA ASN A 105 2.57 -11.00 -13.02
C ASN A 105 2.40 -11.81 -11.73
N LEU A 106 2.46 -11.17 -10.55
CA LEU A 106 2.27 -11.85 -9.27
C LEU A 106 0.81 -12.16 -8.94
N GLN A 107 -0.14 -11.33 -9.39
CA GLN A 107 -1.55 -11.48 -9.01
C GLN A 107 -2.42 -12.17 -10.08
N PHE A 108 -1.99 -12.16 -11.32
CA PHE A 108 -2.75 -12.71 -12.45
C PHE A 108 -1.86 -13.64 -13.28
N THR A 109 -1.68 -14.86 -12.81
CA THR A 109 -0.85 -15.88 -13.49
C THR A 109 -1.33 -16.20 -14.90
N ASP A 110 -2.63 -16.12 -15.15
CA ASP A 110 -3.27 -16.35 -16.46
C ASP A 110 -3.48 -15.04 -17.26
N GLY A 111 -2.96 -13.93 -16.73
CA GLY A 111 -3.09 -12.60 -17.32
C GLY A 111 -4.24 -11.78 -16.74
N VAL A 112 -4.09 -10.46 -16.80
CA VAL A 112 -5.02 -9.49 -16.16
C VAL A 112 -6.24 -9.14 -17.04
N ARG A 113 -6.20 -9.50 -18.33
CA ARG A 113 -7.28 -9.19 -19.26
C ARG A 113 -8.59 -9.83 -18.78
N GLU A 114 -9.71 -9.13 -18.99
CA GLU A 114 -11.06 -9.58 -18.59
C GLU A 114 -11.37 -9.53 -17.08
N HIS A 115 -10.37 -9.30 -16.22
CA HIS A 115 -10.60 -9.17 -14.76
C HIS A 115 -11.26 -7.86 -14.35
N ASN A 116 -11.47 -6.92 -15.29
CA ASN A 116 -12.05 -5.59 -15.01
C ASN A 116 -11.28 -4.80 -13.94
N LEU A 117 -9.95 -4.93 -13.91
CA LEU A 117 -9.10 -4.22 -12.98
C LEU A 117 -9.17 -2.70 -13.21
N HIS A 118 -9.37 -1.95 -12.14
CA HIS A 118 -9.29 -0.49 -12.11
C HIS A 118 -7.99 -0.08 -11.42
N LEU A 119 -7.24 0.81 -12.05
CA LEU A 119 -6.00 1.36 -11.49
C LEU A 119 -6.18 2.85 -11.19
N MET A 120 -6.20 3.20 -9.91
CA MET A 120 -6.28 4.58 -9.45
C MET A 120 -4.88 5.17 -9.32
N SER A 121 -4.68 6.35 -9.89
CA SER A 121 -3.46 7.16 -9.74
C SER A 121 -3.80 8.63 -9.53
N ASP A 122 -2.81 9.42 -9.17
CA ASP A 122 -2.88 10.86 -9.33
C ASP A 122 -2.76 11.29 -10.81
N ASN A 123 -2.75 12.61 -11.06
CA ASN A 123 -2.54 13.19 -12.40
C ASN A 123 -1.07 13.52 -12.65
N GLY A 124 -0.13 12.80 -12.06
CA GLY A 124 1.30 12.98 -12.27
C GLY A 124 1.72 12.71 -13.71
N CYS A 125 2.91 13.16 -14.09
CA CYS A 125 3.40 13.03 -15.47
C CYS A 125 3.68 11.57 -15.86
N GLN A 126 4.00 10.69 -14.90
CA GLN A 126 4.27 9.29 -15.18
C GLN A 126 3.00 8.51 -15.53
N PRO A 127 1.92 8.49 -14.69
CA PRO A 127 0.70 7.76 -15.02
C PRO A 127 -0.09 8.39 -16.18
N THR A 128 0.13 9.66 -16.50
CA THR A 128 -0.48 10.32 -17.67
C THR A 128 0.36 10.23 -18.93
N SER A 129 1.53 9.62 -18.88
CA SER A 129 2.39 9.43 -20.07
C SER A 129 1.74 8.51 -21.10
N VAL A 130 2.05 8.76 -22.38
CA VAL A 130 1.54 7.94 -23.50
C VAL A 130 1.93 6.47 -23.32
N ALA A 131 3.15 6.19 -22.86
CA ALA A 131 3.64 4.83 -22.68
C ALA A 131 2.84 4.10 -21.59
N PHE A 132 2.61 4.74 -20.43
CA PHE A 132 1.85 4.15 -19.31
C PHE A 132 0.39 3.91 -19.70
N MET A 133 -0.27 4.91 -20.31
CA MET A 133 -1.65 4.77 -20.78
C MET A 133 -1.79 3.68 -21.85
N LYS A 134 -0.80 3.54 -22.75
CA LYS A 134 -0.77 2.48 -23.76
C LYS A 134 -0.65 1.10 -23.10
N ALA A 135 0.22 0.94 -22.12
CA ALA A 135 0.38 -0.31 -21.36
C ALA A 135 -0.93 -0.71 -20.66
N CYS A 136 -1.55 0.23 -19.91
CA CYS A 136 -2.85 -0.02 -19.27
C CYS A 136 -3.92 -0.46 -20.28
N ARG A 137 -4.00 0.20 -21.45
CA ARG A 137 -4.93 -0.14 -22.51
C ARG A 137 -4.66 -1.54 -23.08
N THR A 138 -3.40 -1.88 -23.34
CA THR A 138 -2.99 -3.20 -23.84
C THR A 138 -3.35 -4.32 -22.87
N LEU A 139 -3.22 -4.06 -21.58
CA LEU A 139 -3.57 -4.99 -20.49
C LEU A 139 -5.08 -4.94 -20.14
N GLN A 140 -5.88 -4.12 -20.79
CA GLN A 140 -7.29 -3.88 -20.48
C GLN A 140 -7.55 -3.40 -19.04
N ILE A 141 -6.56 -2.75 -18.44
CA ILE A 141 -6.68 -2.11 -17.14
C ILE A 141 -7.39 -0.76 -17.30
N LYS A 142 -8.46 -0.56 -16.55
CA LYS A 142 -9.22 0.70 -16.54
C LYS A 142 -8.52 1.73 -15.65
N GLN A 143 -7.77 2.64 -16.29
CA GLN A 143 -7.10 3.70 -15.57
C GLN A 143 -8.10 4.76 -15.08
N VAL A 144 -8.02 5.12 -13.81
CA VAL A 144 -8.85 6.12 -13.15
C VAL A 144 -7.95 7.13 -12.45
N PHE A 145 -8.23 8.41 -12.65
CA PHE A 145 -7.44 9.48 -12.06
C PHE A 145 -8.19 10.12 -10.89
N THR A 146 -7.45 10.55 -9.88
CA THR A 146 -8.01 11.40 -8.82
C THR A 146 -8.51 12.71 -9.45
N SER A 147 -9.71 13.14 -9.07
CA SER A 147 -10.18 14.45 -9.55
C SER A 147 -9.35 15.58 -8.93
N TYR A 148 -9.16 16.67 -9.69
CA TYR A 148 -8.49 17.87 -9.23
C TYR A 148 -9.09 18.32 -7.88
N ASN A 149 -8.25 18.67 -6.92
CA ASN A 149 -8.63 19.05 -5.55
C ASN A 149 -9.35 17.97 -4.73
N ASN A 150 -9.25 16.69 -5.08
CA ASN A 150 -9.77 15.60 -4.26
C ASN A 150 -8.62 14.72 -3.69
N PRO A 151 -7.93 15.16 -2.62
CA PRO A 151 -6.84 14.40 -2.01
C PRO A 151 -7.29 13.05 -1.42
N LYS A 152 -8.60 12.81 -1.36
CA LYS A 152 -9.14 11.55 -0.83
C LYS A 152 -9.23 10.44 -1.89
N GLY A 153 -8.96 10.74 -3.16
CA GLY A 153 -9.09 9.77 -4.26
C GLY A 153 -8.20 8.54 -4.06
N ASN A 154 -6.93 8.73 -3.70
CA ASN A 154 -5.93 7.67 -3.50
C ASN A 154 -5.56 7.43 -2.02
N ALA A 155 -6.41 7.88 -1.08
CA ALA A 155 -6.12 7.86 0.35
C ALA A 155 -5.78 6.47 0.94
N ASN A 156 -6.19 5.39 0.28
CA ASN A 156 -5.82 4.04 0.71
C ASN A 156 -4.32 3.79 0.48
N THR A 157 -3.83 4.12 -0.71
CA THR A 157 -2.41 3.97 -1.09
C THR A 157 -1.54 4.96 -0.31
N GLU A 158 -1.97 6.24 -0.20
CA GLU A 158 -1.27 7.24 0.62
C GLU A 158 -1.10 6.80 2.08
N ARG A 159 -2.12 6.15 2.66
CA ARG A 159 -2.06 5.64 4.03
C ARG A 159 -1.03 4.52 4.18
N VAL A 160 -0.93 3.62 3.22
CA VAL A 160 0.06 2.53 3.25
C VAL A 160 1.46 3.08 3.05
N ILE A 161 1.66 4.01 2.12
CA ILE A 161 2.94 4.72 1.97
C ILE A 161 3.35 5.39 3.28
N ARG A 162 2.39 6.00 3.98
CA ARG A 162 2.67 6.60 5.28
C ARG A 162 3.09 5.55 6.32
N THR A 163 2.46 4.39 6.35
CA THR A 163 2.86 3.28 7.23
C THR A 163 4.29 2.83 6.92
N LEU A 164 4.63 2.64 5.62
CA LEU A 164 6.01 2.32 5.23
C LEU A 164 7.01 3.40 5.66
N LYS A 165 6.63 4.67 5.58
CA LYS A 165 7.49 5.76 6.05
C LYS A 165 7.70 5.72 7.57
N GLU A 166 6.63 5.53 8.33
CA GLU A 166 6.67 5.56 9.80
C GLU A 166 7.33 4.31 10.39
N GLU A 167 7.18 3.14 9.76
CA GLU A 167 7.64 1.87 10.32
C GLU A 167 8.91 1.30 9.67
N CYS A 168 9.34 1.85 8.53
CA CYS A 168 10.55 1.43 7.84
C CYS A 168 11.47 2.60 7.53
N ILE A 169 10.98 3.56 6.74
CA ILE A 169 11.86 4.53 6.07
C ILE A 169 12.46 5.51 7.07
N TRP A 170 11.65 6.07 7.98
CA TRP A 170 12.10 7.11 8.91
C TRP A 170 12.88 6.60 10.12
N ILE A 171 12.89 5.30 10.34
CA ILE A 171 13.61 4.68 11.46
C ILE A 171 14.92 4.01 11.03
N ALA A 172 15.16 3.91 9.73
CA ALA A 172 16.35 3.27 9.18
C ALA A 172 17.42 4.29 8.80
N GLU A 173 18.67 3.89 8.94
CA GLU A 173 19.85 4.60 8.47
C GLU A 173 20.54 3.71 7.43
N TRP A 174 20.58 4.17 6.17
CA TRP A 174 21.14 3.43 5.06
C TRP A 174 22.34 4.17 4.47
N HIS A 175 23.33 3.41 4.00
CA HIS A 175 24.54 3.94 3.39
C HIS A 175 24.77 3.43 1.96
N SER A 176 23.89 2.56 1.45
CA SER A 176 23.95 2.06 0.07
C SER A 176 22.54 1.77 -0.48
N LEU A 177 22.43 1.80 -1.81
CA LEU A 177 21.18 1.47 -2.49
C LEU A 177 20.79 0.00 -2.28
N ASP A 178 21.77 -0.91 -2.23
CA ASP A 178 21.50 -2.34 -2.02
C ASP A 178 20.88 -2.60 -0.64
N GLN A 179 21.35 -1.90 0.41
CA GLN A 179 20.73 -1.98 1.74
C GLN A 179 19.28 -1.49 1.70
N VAL A 180 19.03 -0.36 1.04
CA VAL A 180 17.66 0.18 0.88
C VAL A 180 16.76 -0.83 0.19
N GLN A 181 17.23 -1.45 -0.89
CA GLN A 181 16.45 -2.44 -1.65
C GLN A 181 16.09 -3.66 -0.81
N GLN A 182 17.06 -4.20 -0.07
CA GLN A 182 16.86 -5.37 0.79
C GLN A 182 15.88 -5.06 1.94
N ASP A 183 16.08 -3.95 2.64
CA ASP A 183 15.27 -3.58 3.80
C ASP A 183 13.85 -3.19 3.39
N ILE A 184 13.66 -2.48 2.28
CA ILE A 184 12.33 -2.16 1.75
C ILE A 184 11.61 -3.44 1.28
N ALA A 185 12.31 -4.36 0.62
CA ALA A 185 11.73 -5.65 0.25
C ALA A 185 11.23 -6.43 1.47
N LYS A 186 12.08 -6.54 2.50
CA LYS A 186 11.74 -7.17 3.77
C LYS A 186 10.56 -6.48 4.47
N CYS A 187 10.58 -5.15 4.50
CA CYS A 187 9.50 -4.38 5.11
C CYS A 187 8.15 -4.59 4.40
N ILE A 188 8.14 -4.65 3.07
CA ILE A 188 6.92 -4.93 2.28
C ILE A 188 6.43 -6.36 2.56
N GLU A 189 7.33 -7.32 2.67
CA GLU A 189 6.99 -8.70 3.03
C GLU A 189 6.39 -8.77 4.45
N GLU A 190 7.02 -8.16 5.43
CA GLU A 190 6.52 -8.09 6.82
C GLU A 190 5.18 -7.36 6.90
N TYR A 191 5.01 -6.25 6.15
CA TYR A 191 3.74 -5.57 6.03
C TYR A 191 2.66 -6.51 5.47
N ASN A 192 2.93 -7.23 4.41
CA ASN A 192 1.97 -8.12 3.79
C ASN A 192 1.62 -9.35 4.64
N THR A 193 2.59 -9.88 5.39
CA THR A 193 2.45 -11.17 6.12
C THR A 193 2.14 -11.00 7.61
N LEU A 194 2.61 -9.92 8.25
CA LEU A 194 2.56 -9.76 9.70
C LEU A 194 1.74 -8.55 10.17
N TYR A 195 1.59 -7.49 9.35
CA TYR A 195 0.98 -6.25 9.81
C TYR A 195 -0.52 -6.42 10.09
N PRO A 196 -1.00 -6.22 11.35
CA PRO A 196 -2.40 -6.41 11.70
C PRO A 196 -3.24 -5.19 11.30
N HIS A 197 -4.06 -5.34 10.27
CA HIS A 197 -4.95 -4.29 9.79
C HIS A 197 -6.28 -4.27 10.52
N SER A 198 -6.65 -3.16 11.14
CA SER A 198 -7.94 -3.02 11.83
C SER A 198 -9.15 -3.18 10.90
N MET A 199 -9.01 -2.77 9.62
CA MET A 199 -10.07 -2.94 8.62
C MET A 199 -10.20 -4.38 8.10
N LEU A 200 -9.21 -5.22 8.35
CA LEU A 200 -9.18 -6.63 7.99
C LEU A 200 -9.37 -7.54 9.23
N ASN A 201 -10.07 -7.04 10.25
CA ASN A 201 -10.24 -7.74 11.53
C ASN A 201 -8.91 -8.12 12.19
N TYR A 202 -7.89 -7.29 12.02
CA TYR A 202 -6.52 -7.49 12.49
C TYR A 202 -5.76 -8.66 11.85
N LEU A 203 -6.28 -9.19 10.74
CA LEU A 203 -5.51 -10.07 9.87
C LEU A 203 -4.46 -9.26 9.09
N SER A 204 -3.40 -9.91 8.68
CA SER A 204 -2.49 -9.34 7.69
C SER A 204 -3.13 -9.39 6.29
N PRO A 205 -2.63 -8.60 5.33
CA PRO A 205 -3.12 -8.63 3.96
C PRO A 205 -3.16 -10.03 3.33
N VAL A 206 -2.11 -10.83 3.53
CA VAL A 206 -2.00 -12.20 3.00
C VAL A 206 -2.97 -13.14 3.71
N GLU A 207 -3.08 -13.08 5.04
CA GLU A 207 -4.05 -13.89 5.80
C GLU A 207 -5.48 -13.60 5.33
N PHE A 208 -5.81 -12.33 5.11
CA PHE A 208 -7.13 -11.93 4.65
C PHE A 208 -7.42 -12.41 3.22
N GLU A 209 -6.44 -12.30 2.31
CA GLU A 209 -6.56 -12.80 0.93
C GLU A 209 -6.76 -14.32 0.91
N ASN A 210 -5.99 -15.06 1.71
CA ASN A 210 -6.11 -16.52 1.82
C ASN A 210 -7.49 -16.93 2.35
N GLN A 211 -8.01 -16.21 3.36
CA GLN A 211 -9.34 -16.47 3.89
C GLN A 211 -10.43 -16.19 2.83
N TYR A 212 -10.29 -15.12 2.05
CA TYR A 212 -11.20 -14.84 0.94
C TYR A 212 -11.20 -15.96 -0.09
N ASN A 213 -10.04 -16.44 -0.50
CA ASN A 213 -9.89 -17.52 -1.50
C ASN A 213 -10.52 -18.83 -1.02
N LEU A 214 -10.28 -19.23 0.24
CA LEU A 214 -10.89 -20.40 0.84
C LEU A 214 -12.42 -20.31 0.85
N ASN A 215 -12.97 -19.17 1.27
CA ASN A 215 -14.42 -18.96 1.30
C ASN A 215 -15.04 -18.95 -0.11
N SER A 216 -14.31 -18.49 -1.12
CA SER A 216 -14.76 -18.45 -2.51
C SER A 216 -14.80 -19.86 -3.11
N THR A 217 -13.81 -20.68 -2.81
CA THR A 217 -13.76 -22.09 -3.25
C THR A 217 -14.89 -22.91 -2.62
N GLN A 218 -15.19 -22.71 -1.34
CA GLN A 218 -16.29 -23.40 -0.66
C GLN A 218 -17.69 -23.01 -1.17
N LYS A 219 -17.85 -21.80 -1.72
CA LYS A 219 -19.12 -21.39 -2.33
C LYS A 219 -19.32 -21.90 -3.76
N ALA A 220 -18.25 -22.29 -4.41
CA ALA A 220 -18.26 -22.80 -5.78
C ALA A 220 -18.38 -24.33 -5.85
N ALA A 221 -18.20 -25.04 -4.74
CA ALA A 221 -18.39 -26.47 -4.56
C ALA A 221 -19.78 -26.77 -4.02
#